data_d4d63ef5512d181bb796543904c3127b
#
_entry.id   d4d63ef5512d181bb796543904c3127b
#
_cell.length_a   1.000
_cell.length_b   1.000
_cell.length_c   1.000
_cell.angle_alpha   90.00
_cell.angle_beta   90.00
_cell.angle_gamma   90.00
#
_symmetry.space_group_name_H-M   'P 1'
#
loop_
_entity.id
_entity.type
_entity.pdbx_description
1 polymer ?
#
loop_
_entity_poly.entity_id
_entity_poly.type
_entity_poly.pdbx_seq_one_letter_code
_entity_poly.pdbx_strand_id
1 'polypeptide(L)'
;MFELLEPIADGFRNYRARLDVSTTESLLIDKAQQLTLTAPEMTALVGGMRVLGANFDGSKNGVFTDRVGVLSNDFFVNLLDMRYEWKATDESKELFEGRDRETGEVKFTASRADLVFGSNSVLRAVAEVYASSDAHEKFVKDFVAAWVKVMNLDRFDLL
;
A
#
# COMPACT_ATOMS: atom_id res chain seq x y z
N MET A 1 -11.61 -23.36 20.13
CA MET A 1 -11.89 -21.96 20.54
C MET A 1 -10.76 -21.00 20.17
N PHE A 2 -9.49 -21.40 20.23
CA PHE A 2 -8.35 -20.55 19.84
C PHE A 2 -8.28 -20.27 18.33
N GLU A 3 -8.67 -21.21 17.47
CA GLU A 3 -8.69 -21.04 16.00
C GLU A 3 -9.54 -19.85 15.53
N LEU A 4 -10.60 -19.51 16.29
CA LEU A 4 -11.45 -18.35 15.97
C LEU A 4 -10.78 -17.00 16.27
N LEU A 5 -9.71 -17.01 17.06
CA LEU A 5 -8.97 -15.82 17.48
C LEU A 5 -7.63 -15.68 16.73
N GLU A 6 -7.29 -16.64 15.88
CA GLU A 6 -6.08 -16.53 15.06
C GLU A 6 -6.20 -15.38 14.07
N PRO A 7 -5.17 -14.54 13.96
CA PRO A 7 -5.15 -13.47 12.97
C PRO A 7 -5.23 -14.05 11.56
N ILE A 8 -6.21 -13.60 10.79
CA ILE A 8 -6.37 -13.97 9.39
C ILE A 8 -5.62 -12.95 8.53
N ALA A 9 -4.98 -13.44 7.46
CA ALA A 9 -4.37 -12.57 6.45
C ALA A 9 -5.39 -11.59 5.89
N ASP A 10 -5.00 -10.35 5.72
CA ASP A 10 -5.83 -9.30 5.16
C ASP A 10 -5.03 -8.41 4.19
N GLY A 11 -5.73 -7.56 3.43
CA GLY A 11 -5.13 -6.76 2.38
C GLY A 11 -4.15 -5.67 2.85
N PHE A 12 -4.14 -5.33 4.15
CA PHE A 12 -3.20 -4.35 4.72
C PHE A 12 -1.93 -4.97 5.30
N ARG A 13 -1.88 -6.28 5.40
CA ARG A 13 -0.71 -7.01 5.87
C ARG A 13 -0.03 -7.69 4.70
N ASN A 14 1.28 -7.87 4.77
CA ASN A 14 2.04 -8.59 3.76
C ASN A 14 1.87 -10.13 3.86
N TYR A 15 0.74 -10.58 4.32
CA TYR A 15 0.43 -12.00 4.34
C TYR A 15 0.12 -12.49 2.93
N ARG A 16 0.65 -13.65 2.61
CA ARG A 16 0.10 -14.44 1.52
C ARG A 16 -1.13 -15.15 2.05
N ALA A 17 -2.28 -14.82 1.51
CA ALA A 17 -3.46 -15.63 1.74
C ALA A 17 -3.21 -17.02 1.13
N ARG A 18 -3.17 -18.06 1.95
CA ARG A 18 -3.12 -19.46 1.49
C ARG A 18 -4.46 -19.92 0.89
N LEU A 19 -5.39 -19.01 0.71
CA LEU A 19 -6.73 -19.31 0.25
C LEU A 19 -6.77 -19.12 -1.28
N ASP A 20 -7.09 -20.17 -1.98
CA ASP A 20 -7.18 -20.25 -3.45
C ASP A 20 -8.20 -19.30 -4.10
N VAL A 21 -8.95 -18.53 -3.33
CA VAL A 21 -10.15 -17.86 -3.81
C VAL A 21 -10.06 -16.34 -3.76
N SER A 22 -9.22 -15.78 -2.91
CA SER A 22 -9.12 -14.31 -2.75
C SER A 22 -7.79 -13.82 -3.25
N THR A 23 -7.83 -12.94 -4.24
CA THR A 23 -6.66 -12.20 -4.65
C THR A 23 -6.28 -11.19 -3.56
N THR A 24 -5.02 -10.82 -3.49
CA THR A 24 -4.52 -9.79 -2.56
C THR A 24 -5.29 -8.48 -2.71
N GLU A 25 -5.68 -8.14 -3.94
CA GLU A 25 -6.49 -6.95 -4.25
C GLU A 25 -7.88 -7.00 -3.62
N SER A 26 -8.52 -8.16 -3.64
CA SER A 26 -9.84 -8.34 -3.02
C SER A 26 -9.77 -8.19 -1.50
N LEU A 27 -8.75 -8.76 -0.87
CA LEU A 27 -8.51 -8.61 0.57
C LEU A 27 -8.24 -7.15 0.97
N LEU A 28 -7.53 -6.39 0.13
CA LEU A 28 -7.29 -4.98 0.35
C LEU A 28 -8.61 -4.18 0.36
N ILE A 29 -9.48 -4.42 -0.63
CA ILE A 29 -10.78 -3.75 -0.73
C ILE A 29 -11.69 -4.16 0.43
N ASP A 30 -11.74 -5.43 0.77
CA ASP A 30 -12.51 -5.96 1.88
C ASP A 30 -12.11 -5.28 3.21
N LYS A 31 -10.80 -5.17 3.46
CA LYS A 31 -10.29 -4.47 4.63
C LYS A 31 -10.65 -2.99 4.63
N ALA A 32 -10.55 -2.31 3.49
CA ALA A 32 -10.96 -0.92 3.37
C ALA A 32 -12.45 -0.73 3.70
N GLN A 33 -13.31 -1.62 3.22
CA GLN A 33 -14.74 -1.61 3.53
C GLN A 33 -15.01 -1.85 5.01
N GLN A 34 -14.35 -2.83 5.62
CA GLN A 34 -14.47 -3.10 7.06
C GLN A 34 -14.06 -1.88 7.91
N LEU A 35 -13.08 -1.14 7.46
CA LEU A 35 -12.59 0.09 8.11
C LEU A 35 -13.34 1.35 7.65
N THR A 36 -14.40 1.21 6.87
CA THR A 36 -15.19 2.32 6.32
C THR A 36 -14.38 3.35 5.53
N LEU A 37 -13.27 2.93 4.94
CA LEU A 37 -12.38 3.79 4.17
C LEU A 37 -12.88 3.99 2.75
N THR A 38 -12.79 5.22 2.28
CA THR A 38 -12.92 5.56 0.86
C THR A 38 -11.65 5.16 0.09
N ALA A 39 -11.74 5.10 -1.23
CA ALA A 39 -10.57 4.80 -2.06
C ALA A 39 -9.39 5.77 -1.84
N PRO A 40 -9.58 7.10 -1.77
CA PRO A 40 -8.51 8.02 -1.42
C PRO A 40 -7.90 7.78 -0.03
N GLU A 41 -8.74 7.55 1.00
CA GLU A 41 -8.28 7.26 2.36
C GLU A 41 -7.44 5.97 2.42
N MET A 42 -7.90 4.90 1.78
CA MET A 42 -7.15 3.65 1.66
C MET A 42 -5.81 3.88 0.95
N THR A 43 -5.83 4.61 -0.16
CA THR A 43 -4.62 4.92 -0.95
C THR A 43 -3.61 5.70 -0.11
N ALA A 44 -4.04 6.75 0.59
CA ALA A 44 -3.17 7.54 1.46
C ALA A 44 -2.58 6.69 2.58
N LEU A 45 -3.39 5.85 3.24
CA LEU A 45 -2.94 4.99 4.33
C LEU A 45 -1.89 3.97 3.87
N VAL A 46 -2.13 3.26 2.77
CA VAL A 46 -1.19 2.27 2.28
C VAL A 46 0.14 2.94 1.90
N GLY A 47 0.10 4.01 1.10
CA GLY A 47 1.31 4.73 0.71
C GLY A 47 2.09 5.29 1.89
N GLY A 48 1.41 5.85 2.88
CA GLY A 48 2.05 6.39 4.07
C GLY A 48 2.67 5.33 4.98
N MET A 49 1.95 4.25 5.23
CA MET A 49 2.50 3.13 6.02
C MET A 49 3.72 2.50 5.35
N ARG A 50 3.72 2.42 4.01
CA ARG A 50 4.87 1.89 3.26
C ARG A 50 6.11 2.76 3.41
N VAL A 51 6.02 4.08 3.23
CA VAL A 51 7.18 4.96 3.40
C VAL A 51 7.65 5.06 4.85
N LEU A 52 6.76 4.83 5.82
CA LEU A 52 7.12 4.72 7.23
C LEU A 52 7.80 3.38 7.58
N GLY A 53 7.79 2.41 6.66
CA GLY A 53 8.37 1.08 6.91
C GLY A 53 7.55 0.23 7.87
N ALA A 54 6.23 0.44 7.93
CA ALA A 54 5.32 -0.24 8.85
C ALA A 54 4.92 -1.66 8.39
N ASN A 55 5.84 -2.39 7.76
CA ASN A 55 5.60 -3.77 7.34
C ASN A 55 5.74 -4.70 8.55
N PHE A 56 4.73 -5.53 8.79
CA PHE A 56 4.67 -6.41 9.98
C PHE A 56 5.81 -7.42 10.05
N ASP A 57 6.33 -7.86 8.90
CA ASP A 57 7.39 -8.85 8.74
C ASP A 57 8.79 -8.23 8.59
N GLY A 58 8.87 -6.90 8.63
CA GLY A 58 10.11 -6.16 8.39
C GLY A 58 10.60 -6.20 6.93
N SER A 59 9.81 -6.76 6.00
CA SER A 59 10.14 -6.76 4.57
C SER A 59 10.17 -5.34 4.00
N LYS A 60 10.82 -5.19 2.85
CA LYS A 60 10.85 -3.91 2.12
C LYS A 60 9.83 -3.86 0.97
N ASN A 61 8.89 -4.79 0.93
CA ASN A 61 7.87 -4.81 -0.11
C ASN A 61 6.99 -3.56 -0.03
N GLY A 62 6.89 -2.83 -1.13
CA GLY A 62 6.13 -1.59 -1.22
C GLY A 62 6.82 -0.36 -0.61
N VAL A 63 8.01 -0.49 -0.04
CA VAL A 63 8.77 0.63 0.54
C VAL A 63 9.48 1.37 -0.60
N PHE A 64 8.74 2.20 -1.32
CA PHE A 64 9.25 2.93 -2.49
C PHE A 64 9.82 4.29 -2.09
N THR A 65 10.81 4.27 -1.21
CA THR A 65 11.50 5.48 -0.76
C THR A 65 12.93 5.18 -0.32
N ASP A 66 13.81 6.14 -0.47
CA ASP A 66 15.17 6.10 0.11
C ASP A 66 15.20 6.73 1.53
N ARG A 67 14.08 7.31 2.00
CA ARG A 67 13.93 8.01 3.28
C ARG A 67 12.92 7.29 4.18
N VAL A 68 13.17 6.00 4.45
CA VAL A 68 12.25 5.19 5.28
C VAL A 68 12.07 5.83 6.66
N GLY A 69 10.83 5.89 7.13
CA GLY A 69 10.46 6.54 8.39
C GLY A 69 10.06 8.01 8.24
N VAL A 70 10.18 8.58 7.04
CA VAL A 70 9.71 9.94 6.74
C VAL A 70 8.36 9.85 6.01
N LEU A 71 7.32 10.43 6.59
CA LEU A 71 6.00 10.49 5.93
C LEU A 71 6.07 11.43 4.72
N SER A 72 6.13 10.84 3.54
CA SER A 72 6.25 11.53 2.26
C SER A 72 5.39 10.87 1.20
N ASN A 73 5.17 11.55 0.08
CA ASN A 73 4.47 11.02 -1.07
C ASN A 73 5.35 10.17 -2.00
N ASP A 74 6.55 9.81 -1.56
CA ASP A 74 7.54 9.05 -2.33
C ASP A 74 6.99 7.73 -2.90
N PHE A 75 6.09 7.05 -2.16
CA PHE A 75 5.45 5.82 -2.62
C PHE A 75 4.80 6.02 -4.00
N PHE A 76 4.02 7.07 -4.15
CA PHE A 76 3.29 7.34 -5.40
C PHE A 76 4.21 7.85 -6.49
N VAL A 77 5.15 8.72 -6.15
CA VAL A 77 6.15 9.24 -7.09
C VAL A 77 6.93 8.08 -7.71
N ASN A 78 7.46 7.17 -6.89
CA ASN A 78 8.28 6.06 -7.38
C ASN A 78 7.45 4.93 -8.02
N LEU A 79 6.21 4.69 -7.56
CA LEU A 79 5.30 3.73 -8.17
C LEU A 79 5.00 4.09 -9.64
N LEU A 80 4.80 5.38 -9.90
CA LEU A 80 4.40 5.89 -11.22
C LEU A 80 5.58 6.36 -12.07
N ASP A 81 6.80 6.29 -11.55
CA ASP A 81 8.00 6.71 -12.27
C ASP A 81 8.30 5.77 -13.43
N MET A 82 8.30 6.33 -14.64
CA MET A 82 8.56 5.60 -15.89
C MET A 82 9.98 5.04 -16.00
N ARG A 83 10.89 5.42 -15.12
CA ARG A 83 12.23 4.83 -15.04
C ARG A 83 12.19 3.37 -14.62
N TYR A 84 11.16 2.95 -13.87
CA TYR A 84 11.07 1.61 -13.36
C TYR A 84 10.16 0.73 -14.21
N GLU A 85 10.56 -0.51 -14.39
CA GLU A 85 9.76 -1.58 -14.97
C GLU A 85 9.47 -2.63 -13.89
N TRP A 86 8.19 -2.96 -13.74
CA TRP A 86 7.75 -3.96 -12.76
C TRP A 86 7.66 -5.33 -13.38
N LYS A 87 8.42 -6.29 -12.83
CA LYS A 87 8.43 -7.69 -13.29
C LYS A 87 8.12 -8.62 -12.14
N ALA A 88 7.25 -9.60 -12.37
CA ALA A 88 6.99 -10.66 -11.40
C ALA A 88 8.26 -11.47 -11.12
N THR A 89 8.47 -11.82 -9.85
CA THR A 89 9.62 -12.62 -9.44
C THR A 89 9.45 -14.11 -9.76
N ASP A 90 8.20 -14.57 -9.81
CA ASP A 90 7.83 -15.96 -10.05
C ASP A 90 6.46 -16.09 -10.72
N GLU A 91 6.06 -17.33 -11.03
CA GLU A 91 4.79 -17.64 -11.66
C GLU A 91 3.56 -17.32 -10.81
N SER A 92 3.72 -17.22 -9.49
CA SER A 92 2.63 -16.86 -8.58
C SER A 92 2.18 -15.42 -8.75
N LYS A 93 3.04 -14.56 -9.29
CA LYS A 93 2.80 -13.12 -9.46
C LYS A 93 2.35 -12.41 -8.18
N GLU A 94 2.87 -12.86 -7.04
CA GLU A 94 2.58 -12.24 -5.74
C GLU A 94 3.59 -11.16 -5.38
N LEU A 95 4.83 -11.34 -5.82
CA LEU A 95 5.93 -10.41 -5.62
C LEU A 95 6.49 -9.92 -6.94
N PHE A 96 6.93 -8.67 -6.94
CA PHE A 96 7.45 -7.99 -8.11
C PHE A 96 8.72 -7.24 -7.76
N GLU A 97 9.58 -7.09 -8.76
CA GLU A 97 10.78 -6.26 -8.71
C GLU A 97 10.60 -5.04 -9.61
N GLY A 98 10.84 -3.86 -9.05
CA GLY A 98 10.98 -2.62 -9.79
C GLY A 98 12.42 -2.44 -10.24
N ARG A 99 12.65 -2.63 -11.55
CA ARG A 99 13.98 -2.54 -12.17
C ARG A 99 14.13 -1.22 -12.90
N ASP A 100 15.27 -0.59 -12.71
CA ASP A 100 15.65 0.55 -13.53
C ASP A 100 15.80 0.11 -15.01
N ARG A 101 15.18 0.83 -15.91
CA ARG A 101 15.14 0.47 -17.35
C ARG A 101 16.49 0.65 -18.04
N GLU A 102 17.33 1.54 -17.54
CA GLU A 102 18.65 1.81 -18.13
C GLU A 102 19.71 0.85 -17.61
N THR A 103 19.73 0.63 -16.29
CA THR A 103 20.76 -0.19 -15.66
C THR A 103 20.35 -1.66 -15.48
N GLY A 104 19.06 -1.94 -15.45
CA GLY A 104 18.53 -3.28 -15.15
C GLY A 104 18.59 -3.65 -13.65
N GLU A 105 19.10 -2.75 -12.80
CA GLU A 105 19.24 -3.01 -11.38
C GLU A 105 17.88 -2.99 -10.68
N VAL A 106 17.71 -3.88 -9.68
CA VAL A 106 16.52 -3.90 -8.83
C VAL A 106 16.62 -2.78 -7.81
N LYS A 107 15.71 -1.81 -7.90
CA LYS A 107 15.65 -0.69 -6.94
C LYS A 107 14.64 -0.97 -5.83
N PHE A 108 13.48 -1.52 -6.16
CA PHE A 108 12.38 -1.75 -5.24
C PHE A 108 11.80 -3.15 -5.38
N THR A 109 11.12 -3.61 -4.33
CA THR A 109 10.27 -4.80 -4.37
C THR A 109 8.85 -4.42 -3.99
N ALA A 110 7.86 -5.11 -4.55
CA ALA A 110 6.45 -4.82 -4.37
C ALA A 110 5.64 -6.09 -4.20
N SER A 111 4.53 -5.99 -3.47
CA SER A 111 3.45 -6.97 -3.53
C SER A 111 2.41 -6.57 -4.59
N ARG A 112 1.51 -7.49 -4.93
CA ARG A 112 0.37 -7.18 -5.81
C ARG A 112 -0.47 -6.03 -5.28
N ALA A 113 -0.67 -5.97 -3.94
CA ALA A 113 -1.43 -4.90 -3.30
C ALA A 113 -0.81 -3.51 -3.55
N ASP A 114 0.51 -3.43 -3.63
CA ASP A 114 1.18 -2.16 -3.91
C ASP A 114 0.98 -1.73 -5.36
N LEU A 115 1.09 -2.67 -6.30
CA LEU A 115 1.01 -2.37 -7.73
C LEU A 115 -0.41 -2.06 -8.21
N VAL A 116 -1.45 -2.46 -7.48
CA VAL A 116 -2.82 -2.14 -7.85
C VAL A 116 -3.09 -0.62 -7.87
N PHE A 117 -2.38 0.14 -7.04
CA PHE A 117 -2.46 1.61 -7.04
C PHE A 117 -1.90 2.25 -8.31
N GLY A 118 -1.09 1.53 -9.08
CA GLY A 118 -0.60 1.99 -10.38
C GLY A 118 -1.32 1.37 -11.58
N SER A 119 -2.06 0.26 -11.39
CA SER A 119 -2.68 -0.51 -12.48
C SER A 119 -4.21 -0.40 -12.54
N ASN A 120 -4.89 -0.22 -11.42
CA ASN A 120 -6.33 0.03 -11.41
C ASN A 120 -6.63 1.48 -11.76
N SER A 121 -7.52 1.74 -12.71
CA SER A 121 -7.78 3.08 -13.24
C SER A 121 -8.23 4.09 -12.18
N VAL A 122 -9.07 3.69 -11.24
CA VAL A 122 -9.57 4.58 -10.17
C VAL A 122 -8.47 4.88 -9.16
N LEU A 123 -7.79 3.84 -8.67
CA LEU A 123 -6.71 3.99 -7.69
C LEU A 123 -5.50 4.73 -8.28
N ARG A 124 -5.21 4.49 -9.55
CA ARG A 124 -4.15 5.21 -10.27
C ARG A 124 -4.45 6.70 -10.36
N ALA A 125 -5.68 7.10 -10.65
CA ALA A 125 -6.05 8.52 -10.69
C ALA A 125 -5.79 9.20 -9.33
N VAL A 126 -6.10 8.53 -8.23
CA VAL A 126 -5.79 9.02 -6.87
C VAL A 126 -4.27 9.06 -6.63
N ALA A 127 -3.57 8.01 -7.04
CA ALA A 127 -2.11 7.94 -6.91
C ALA A 127 -1.40 9.06 -7.69
N GLU A 128 -1.89 9.40 -8.89
CA GLU A 128 -1.38 10.51 -9.70
C GLU A 128 -1.56 11.87 -9.01
N VAL A 129 -2.67 12.08 -8.31
CA VAL A 129 -2.85 13.29 -7.50
C VAL A 129 -1.79 13.39 -6.41
N TYR A 130 -1.54 12.29 -5.67
CA TYR A 130 -0.53 12.28 -4.61
C TYR A 130 0.90 12.31 -5.15
N ALA A 131 1.16 11.84 -6.37
CA ALA A 131 2.47 11.88 -7.00
C ALA A 131 2.86 13.27 -7.54
N SER A 132 1.91 14.22 -7.60
CA SER A 132 2.18 15.57 -8.09
C SER A 132 3.20 16.28 -7.21
N SER A 133 4.02 17.14 -7.82
CA SER A 133 5.15 17.82 -7.14
C SER A 133 4.73 18.74 -5.99
N ASP A 134 3.50 19.22 -6.01
CA ASP A 134 2.90 20.10 -4.99
C ASP A 134 2.00 19.35 -4.00
N ALA A 135 1.88 18.02 -4.11
CA ALA A 135 0.92 17.24 -3.36
C ALA A 135 1.41 16.77 -1.98
N HIS A 136 2.67 17.04 -1.61
CA HIS A 136 3.23 16.52 -0.36
C HIS A 136 2.40 16.90 0.88
N GLU A 137 2.07 18.17 1.02
CA GLU A 137 1.29 18.67 2.17
C GLU A 137 -0.13 18.07 2.19
N LYS A 138 -0.79 18.00 1.02
CA LYS A 138 -2.09 17.37 0.88
C LYS A 138 -2.03 15.91 1.30
N PHE A 139 -1.05 15.16 0.80
CA PHE A 139 -0.88 13.75 1.14
C PHE A 139 -0.72 13.55 2.65
N VAL A 140 0.14 14.33 3.31
CA VAL A 140 0.37 14.23 4.75
C VAL A 140 -0.92 14.48 5.53
N LYS A 141 -1.70 15.52 5.17
CA LYS A 141 -3.00 15.82 5.80
C LYS A 141 -4.00 14.69 5.61
N ASP A 142 -4.11 14.16 4.40
CA ASP A 142 -5.04 13.08 4.08
C ASP A 142 -4.66 11.77 4.79
N PHE A 143 -3.35 11.46 4.88
CA PHE A 143 -2.87 10.33 5.65
C PHE A 143 -3.23 10.45 7.13
N VAL A 144 -2.95 11.59 7.75
CA VAL A 144 -3.25 11.81 9.18
C VAL A 144 -4.75 11.71 9.43
N ALA A 145 -5.58 12.29 8.57
CA ALA A 145 -7.03 12.21 8.71
C ALA A 145 -7.54 10.76 8.62
N ALA A 146 -7.06 10.00 7.64
CA ALA A 146 -7.42 8.60 7.47
C ALA A 146 -6.91 7.73 8.63
N TRP A 147 -5.70 7.99 9.13
CA TRP A 147 -5.14 7.32 10.29
C TRP A 147 -6.00 7.56 11.55
N VAL A 148 -6.34 8.81 11.83
CA VAL A 148 -7.19 9.19 12.97
C VAL A 148 -8.56 8.51 12.86
N LYS A 149 -9.14 8.47 11.66
CA LYS A 149 -10.41 7.78 11.43
C LYS A 149 -10.33 6.31 11.81
N VAL A 150 -9.30 5.58 11.37
CA VAL A 150 -9.11 4.16 11.70
C VAL A 150 -8.87 3.98 13.19
N MET A 151 -8.02 4.80 13.80
CA MET A 151 -7.72 4.71 15.23
C MET A 151 -8.92 5.00 16.15
N ASN A 152 -9.92 5.70 15.65
CA ASN A 152 -11.12 6.04 16.40
C ASN A 152 -12.30 5.07 16.17
N LEU A 153 -12.16 4.07 15.30
CA LEU A 153 -13.27 3.15 14.98
C LEU A 153 -13.79 2.34 16.17
N ASP A 154 -12.97 2.09 17.17
CA ASP A 154 -13.32 1.38 18.41
C ASP A 154 -13.53 2.31 19.62
N ARG A 155 -13.56 3.62 19.38
CA ARG A 155 -13.73 4.63 20.42
C ARG A 155 -15.18 5.12 20.47
N PHE A 156 -15.95 4.55 21.40
CA PHE A 156 -17.36 4.90 21.61
C PHE A 156 -17.54 6.09 22.58
N ASP A 157 -16.46 6.63 23.11
CA ASP A 157 -16.42 7.78 24.01
C ASP A 157 -16.33 9.13 23.28
N LEU A 158 -16.25 9.11 21.96
CA LEU A 158 -16.12 10.30 21.11
C LEU A 158 -17.44 10.75 20.47
N LEU A 159 -18.56 10.19 20.89
CA LEU A 159 -19.91 10.52 20.38
C LEU A 159 -20.50 11.73 21.08
#